data_7bece806988bf3a4f741b283914a9f35
#
_entry.id   7bece806988bf3a4f741b283914a9f35
#
_cell.length_a   1.000
_cell.length_b   1.000
_cell.length_c   1.000
_cell.angle_alpha   90.00
_cell.angle_beta   90.00
_cell.angle_gamma   90.00
#
_symmetry.space_group_name_H-M   'P 1'
#
loop_
_entity.id
_entity.type
_entity.pdbx_description
1 polymer ?
#
loop_
_entity_poly.entity_id
_entity_poly.type
_entity_poly.pdbx_seq_one_letter_code
_entity_poly.pdbx_strand_id
1 'polypeptide(L)'
;MKKNRKILIIIQRSNGDVFLSIGLIKSIYAFYDSPQIDLLVNDDTFELAKLLPHINHIHKFSYKEKSNNRWAQEKKIFFKIFRKYDLSINLTSSDRSVLYAILASKKSISVVEKENKKSWWKKKLLSDFYFYDNKEHILSQNYTPLRLLGVKHDNFLHSIDNRLHNIQNIQKN
;
A
#
# COMPACT_ATOMS: atom_id res chain seq x y z
N MET A 1 -23.12 -15.82 2.62
CA MET A 1 -22.82 -14.48 2.05
C MET A 1 -21.36 -14.14 2.35
N LYS A 2 -20.50 -14.03 1.33
CA LYS A 2 -19.15 -13.50 1.52
C LYS A 2 -19.27 -12.03 1.94
N LYS A 3 -18.79 -11.69 3.13
CA LYS A 3 -18.82 -10.33 3.67
C LYS A 3 -17.95 -9.45 2.74
N ASN A 4 -18.55 -8.40 2.18
CA ASN A 4 -17.81 -7.45 1.34
C ASN A 4 -16.69 -6.81 2.18
N ARG A 5 -15.43 -7.19 1.92
CA ARG A 5 -14.28 -6.75 2.72
C ARG A 5 -13.93 -5.31 2.40
N LYS A 6 -13.55 -4.56 3.42
CA LYS A 6 -13.01 -3.20 3.29
C LYS A 6 -11.50 -3.23 3.55
N ILE A 7 -10.74 -2.75 2.61
CA ILE A 7 -9.27 -2.80 2.63
C ILE A 7 -8.71 -1.38 2.48
N LEU A 8 -7.82 -0.98 3.37
CA LEU A 8 -7.07 0.26 3.24
C LEU A 8 -5.65 -0.04 2.75
N ILE A 9 -5.23 0.60 1.66
CA ILE A 9 -3.84 0.57 1.21
C ILE A 9 -3.23 1.96 1.43
N ILE A 10 -2.09 2.02 2.11
CA ILE A 10 -1.41 3.26 2.48
C ILE A 10 -0.12 3.38 1.66
N ILE A 11 -0.04 4.43 0.84
CA ILE A 11 1.09 4.70 -0.05
C ILE A 11 1.44 6.18 0.05
N GLN A 12 2.21 6.55 1.07
CA GLN A 12 2.68 7.93 1.28
C GLN A 12 4.10 8.09 0.74
N ARG A 13 4.26 7.89 -0.57
CA ARG A 13 5.53 7.86 -1.31
C ARG A 13 5.40 8.67 -2.61
N SER A 14 6.38 8.52 -3.51
CA SER A 14 6.43 9.21 -4.82
C SER A 14 5.33 8.74 -5.79
N ASN A 15 5.11 9.50 -6.87
CA ASN A 15 4.21 9.13 -7.95
C ASN A 15 4.55 7.77 -8.56
N GLY A 16 5.83 7.46 -8.73
CA GLY A 16 6.29 6.17 -9.23
C GLY A 16 5.85 5.01 -8.34
N ASP A 17 5.99 5.16 -7.01
CA ASP A 17 5.59 4.12 -6.05
C ASP A 17 4.07 3.89 -6.07
N VAL A 18 3.27 4.97 -6.19
CA VAL A 18 1.82 4.89 -6.32
C VAL A 18 1.43 4.15 -7.60
N PHE A 19 2.04 4.48 -8.73
CA PHE A 19 1.80 3.81 -10.01
C PHE A 19 2.16 2.33 -9.95
N LEU A 20 3.32 2.00 -9.39
CA LEU A 20 3.81 0.62 -9.28
C LEU A 20 3.01 -0.26 -8.29
N SER A 21 2.05 0.32 -7.57
CA SER A 21 1.12 -0.44 -6.73
C SER A 21 -0.07 -1.07 -7.47
N ILE A 22 -0.25 -0.78 -8.75
CA ILE A 22 -1.36 -1.32 -9.58
C ILE A 22 -1.44 -2.85 -9.49
N GLY A 23 -0.31 -3.53 -9.56
CA GLY A 23 -0.26 -4.99 -9.50
C GLY A 23 -0.77 -5.54 -8.16
N LEU A 24 -0.35 -4.93 -7.04
CA LEU A 24 -0.87 -5.26 -5.71
C LEU A 24 -2.39 -5.06 -5.64
N ILE A 25 -2.88 -3.90 -6.10
CA ILE A 25 -4.31 -3.54 -6.05
C ILE A 25 -5.14 -4.56 -6.84
N LYS A 26 -4.75 -4.88 -8.08
CA LYS A 26 -5.44 -5.88 -8.92
C LYS A 26 -5.44 -7.27 -8.28
N SER A 27 -4.32 -7.70 -7.71
CA SER A 27 -4.21 -9.00 -7.05
C SER A 27 -5.09 -9.09 -5.80
N ILE A 28 -5.13 -8.05 -4.98
CA ILE A 28 -6.03 -7.94 -3.82
C ILE A 28 -7.49 -7.95 -4.25
N TYR A 29 -7.83 -7.21 -5.32
CA TYR A 29 -9.19 -7.13 -5.84
C TYR A 29 -9.70 -8.50 -6.29
N ALA A 30 -8.89 -9.23 -7.05
CA ALA A 30 -9.22 -10.57 -7.52
C ALA A 30 -9.30 -11.59 -6.37
N PHE A 31 -8.34 -11.55 -5.43
CA PHE A 31 -8.27 -12.54 -4.34
C PHE A 31 -9.46 -12.44 -3.37
N TYR A 32 -9.91 -11.24 -3.05
CA TYR A 32 -11.03 -11.02 -2.13
C TYR A 32 -12.40 -10.89 -2.82
N ASP A 33 -12.50 -11.17 -4.11
CA ASP A 33 -13.74 -11.15 -4.87
C ASP A 33 -14.42 -9.77 -4.84
N SER A 34 -13.75 -8.79 -5.42
CA SER A 34 -14.23 -7.41 -5.53
C SER A 34 -14.47 -6.68 -4.19
N PRO A 35 -13.45 -6.60 -3.32
CA PRO A 35 -13.55 -5.86 -2.06
C PRO A 35 -13.64 -4.35 -2.30
N GLN A 36 -14.09 -3.60 -1.31
CA GLN A 36 -13.92 -2.15 -1.29
C GLN A 36 -12.48 -1.81 -0.95
N ILE A 37 -11.75 -1.16 -1.86
CA ILE A 37 -10.37 -0.72 -1.65
C ILE A 37 -10.33 0.79 -1.56
N ASP A 38 -9.87 1.29 -0.42
CA ASP A 38 -9.58 2.71 -0.22
C ASP A 38 -8.07 2.93 -0.15
N LEU A 39 -7.62 4.11 -0.59
CA LEU A 39 -6.23 4.53 -0.51
C LEU A 39 -6.03 5.63 0.52
N LEU A 40 -4.85 5.67 1.14
CA LEU A 40 -4.33 6.83 1.85
C LEU A 40 -2.99 7.24 1.19
N VAL A 41 -2.99 8.40 0.55
CA VAL A 41 -1.87 8.94 -0.21
C VAL A 41 -1.50 10.36 0.24
N ASN A 42 -0.36 10.86 -0.24
CA ASN A 42 -0.01 12.27 -0.09
C ASN A 42 -0.81 13.15 -1.07
N ASP A 43 -0.92 14.43 -0.78
CA ASP A 43 -1.61 15.40 -1.62
C ASP A 43 -0.97 15.57 -3.01
N ASP A 44 0.34 15.48 -3.11
CA ASP A 44 1.12 15.55 -4.35
C ASP A 44 0.91 14.36 -5.29
N THR A 45 0.51 13.20 -4.75
CA THR A 45 0.25 11.99 -5.53
C THR A 45 -1.25 11.70 -5.75
N PHE A 46 -2.13 12.57 -5.25
CA PHE A 46 -3.58 12.36 -5.25
C PHE A 46 -4.17 12.25 -6.67
N GLU A 47 -3.73 13.10 -7.60
CA GLU A 47 -4.25 13.08 -8.98
C GLU A 47 -3.87 11.77 -9.70
N LEU A 48 -2.66 11.27 -9.48
CA LEU A 48 -2.26 9.97 -10.01
C LEU A 48 -3.05 8.82 -9.37
N ALA A 49 -3.29 8.90 -8.07
CA ALA A 49 -4.05 7.86 -7.36
C ALA A 49 -5.48 7.68 -7.89
N LYS A 50 -6.11 8.73 -8.44
CA LYS A 50 -7.43 8.65 -9.10
C LYS A 50 -7.45 7.77 -10.36
N LEU A 51 -6.29 7.58 -10.99
CA LEU A 51 -6.15 6.76 -12.19
C LEU A 51 -5.98 5.28 -11.89
N LEU A 52 -5.78 4.91 -10.62
CA LEU A 52 -5.61 3.52 -10.22
C LEU A 52 -6.94 2.75 -10.32
N PRO A 53 -6.92 1.49 -10.78
CA PRO A 53 -8.12 0.70 -10.93
C PRO A 53 -8.68 0.23 -9.57
N HIS A 54 -9.98 -0.03 -9.52
CA HIS A 54 -10.68 -0.66 -8.38
C HIS A 54 -10.61 0.13 -7.07
N ILE A 55 -10.33 1.43 -7.10
CA ILE A 55 -10.31 2.29 -5.92
C ILE A 55 -11.70 2.87 -5.68
N ASN A 56 -12.19 2.70 -4.45
CA ASN A 56 -13.50 3.18 -4.02
C ASN A 56 -13.41 4.61 -3.43
N HIS A 57 -12.43 4.86 -2.56
CA HIS A 57 -12.21 6.16 -1.95
C HIS A 57 -10.73 6.45 -1.75
N ILE A 58 -10.35 7.74 -1.79
CA ILE A 58 -8.98 8.19 -1.57
C ILE A 58 -8.94 9.18 -0.41
N HIS A 59 -8.26 8.80 0.66
CA HIS A 59 -7.89 9.70 1.75
C HIS A 59 -6.61 10.45 1.39
N LYS A 60 -6.58 11.74 1.65
CA LYS A 60 -5.46 12.60 1.34
C LYS A 60 -4.79 13.11 2.62
N PHE A 61 -3.46 13.01 2.65
CA PHE A 61 -2.61 13.66 3.65
C PHE A 61 -1.83 14.80 3.00
N SER A 62 -1.94 16.02 3.55
CA SER A 62 -1.24 17.19 3.02
C SER A 62 -0.06 17.58 3.92
N TYR A 63 1.12 17.66 3.33
CA TYR A 63 2.30 18.20 4.02
C TYR A 63 2.20 19.71 4.26
N LYS A 64 1.47 20.43 3.41
CA LYS A 64 1.20 21.87 3.59
C LYS A 64 0.29 22.14 4.79
N GLU A 65 -0.81 21.39 4.91
CA GLU A 65 -1.70 21.48 6.08
C GLU A 65 -1.00 21.04 7.37
N LYS A 66 -0.07 20.08 7.31
CA LYS A 66 0.76 19.66 8.45
C LYS A 66 1.57 20.82 9.02
N SER A 67 2.08 21.72 8.19
CA SER A 67 2.82 22.90 8.63
C SER A 67 1.94 23.89 9.42
N ASN A 68 0.66 24.02 9.04
CA ASN A 68 -0.23 25.02 9.63
C ASN A 68 -1.05 24.49 10.81
N ASN A 69 -1.60 23.26 10.71
CA ASN A 69 -2.39 22.65 11.78
C ASN A 69 -2.30 21.12 11.75
N ARG A 70 -1.15 20.61 12.21
CA ARG A 70 -0.85 19.17 12.22
C ARG A 70 -1.92 18.35 12.93
N TRP A 71 -2.31 18.76 14.13
CA TRP A 71 -3.22 17.99 14.98
C TRP A 71 -4.63 17.87 14.37
N ALA A 72 -5.14 18.93 13.75
CA ALA A 72 -6.45 18.89 13.13
C ALA A 72 -6.49 17.92 11.94
N GLN A 73 -5.46 17.90 11.11
CA GLN A 73 -5.36 16.96 10.01
C GLN A 73 -5.23 15.50 10.47
N GLU A 74 -4.34 15.23 11.44
CA GLU A 74 -4.16 13.90 12.01
C GLU A 74 -5.47 13.39 12.63
N LYS A 75 -6.18 14.23 13.40
CA LYS A 75 -7.48 13.92 13.99
C LYS A 75 -8.53 13.60 12.91
N LYS A 76 -8.59 14.41 11.84
CA LYS A 76 -9.52 14.23 10.73
C LYS A 76 -9.29 12.88 10.02
N ILE A 77 -8.03 12.53 9.73
CA ILE A 77 -7.69 11.24 9.11
C ILE A 77 -8.02 10.11 10.07
N PHE A 78 -7.62 10.21 11.35
CA PHE A 78 -7.93 9.21 12.36
C PHE A 78 -9.42 8.85 12.38
N PHE A 79 -10.32 9.82 12.51
CA PHE A 79 -11.77 9.53 12.51
C PHE A 79 -12.30 8.95 11.21
N LYS A 80 -11.63 9.23 10.09
CA LYS A 80 -11.99 8.67 8.79
C LYS A 80 -11.63 7.19 8.65
N ILE A 81 -10.53 6.74 9.28
CA ILE A 81 -10.00 5.39 9.08
C ILE A 81 -10.13 4.47 10.29
N PHE A 82 -10.27 4.99 11.51
CA PHE A 82 -10.22 4.21 12.75
C PHE A 82 -11.20 3.04 12.76
N ARG A 83 -10.65 1.83 12.78
CA ARG A 83 -11.35 0.54 12.82
C ARG A 83 -12.44 0.35 11.74
N LYS A 84 -12.30 1.03 10.59
CA LYS A 84 -13.28 0.94 9.49
C LYS A 84 -12.94 -0.13 8.45
N TYR A 85 -11.77 -0.74 8.54
CA TYR A 85 -11.26 -1.71 7.57
C TYR A 85 -11.07 -3.09 8.20
N ASP A 86 -11.25 -4.12 7.39
CA ASP A 86 -10.97 -5.51 7.76
C ASP A 86 -9.47 -5.82 7.64
N LEU A 87 -8.79 -5.15 6.72
CA LEU A 87 -7.35 -5.28 6.43
C LEU A 87 -6.75 -3.91 6.10
N SER A 88 -5.57 -3.64 6.60
CA SER A 88 -4.74 -2.51 6.15
C SER A 88 -3.39 -3.00 5.66
N ILE A 89 -2.94 -2.48 4.51
CA ILE A 89 -1.64 -2.77 3.90
C ILE A 89 -0.90 -1.45 3.74
N ASN A 90 0.23 -1.31 4.41
CA ASN A 90 1.03 -0.11 4.36
C ASN A 90 2.36 -0.37 3.63
N LEU A 91 2.60 0.38 2.55
CA LEU A 91 3.80 0.31 1.73
C LEU A 91 4.84 1.38 2.10
N THR A 92 4.63 2.11 3.21
CA THR A 92 5.50 3.20 3.66
C THR A 92 6.03 2.93 5.07
N SER A 93 7.34 2.97 5.28
CA SER A 93 7.96 2.60 6.56
C SER A 93 7.88 3.68 7.66
N SER A 94 7.33 4.88 7.36
CA SER A 94 7.26 5.98 8.34
C SER A 94 6.40 5.62 9.56
N ASP A 95 6.76 6.13 10.73
CA ASP A 95 6.02 5.87 11.99
C ASP A 95 4.55 6.24 11.86
N ARG A 96 4.24 7.37 11.20
CA ARG A 96 2.88 7.83 10.97
C ARG A 96 2.07 6.86 10.12
N SER A 97 2.60 6.42 8.97
CA SER A 97 1.89 5.51 8.07
C SER A 97 1.65 4.14 8.72
N VAL A 98 2.61 3.65 9.49
CA VAL A 98 2.48 2.42 10.28
C VAL A 98 1.38 2.58 11.34
N LEU A 99 1.35 3.72 12.04
CA LEU A 99 0.30 4.01 13.03
C LEU A 99 -1.09 4.04 12.37
N TYR A 100 -1.24 4.67 11.20
CA TYR A 100 -2.50 4.63 10.46
C TYR A 100 -2.92 3.20 10.12
N ALA A 101 -2.00 2.34 9.69
CA ALA A 101 -2.33 0.94 9.40
C ALA A 101 -2.84 0.20 10.63
N ILE A 102 -2.17 0.33 11.78
CA ILE A 102 -2.56 -0.30 13.04
C ILE A 102 -3.94 0.21 13.52
N LEU A 103 -4.19 1.50 13.38
CA LEU A 103 -5.45 2.11 13.82
C LEU A 103 -6.62 1.79 12.88
N ALA A 104 -6.38 1.63 11.59
CA ALA A 104 -7.41 1.42 10.58
C ALA A 104 -8.08 0.05 10.68
N SER A 105 -7.34 -1.00 11.05
CA SER A 105 -7.83 -2.38 11.07
C SER A 105 -7.25 -3.22 12.21
N LYS A 106 -7.86 -4.36 12.48
CA LYS A 106 -7.28 -5.37 13.39
C LYS A 106 -6.20 -6.19 12.70
N LYS A 107 -6.31 -6.43 11.39
CA LYS A 107 -5.30 -7.11 10.59
C LYS A 107 -4.51 -6.08 9.79
N SER A 108 -3.30 -5.76 10.24
CA SER A 108 -2.42 -4.75 9.64
C SER A 108 -1.10 -5.37 9.18
N ILE A 109 -0.72 -5.09 7.93
CA ILE A 109 0.53 -5.52 7.31
C ILE A 109 1.31 -4.27 6.93
N SER A 110 2.60 -4.21 7.25
CA SER A 110 3.41 -3.05 6.92
C SER A 110 4.85 -3.39 6.60
N VAL A 111 5.45 -2.59 5.71
CA VAL A 111 6.89 -2.49 5.61
C VAL A 111 7.45 -1.80 6.84
N VAL A 112 8.57 -2.28 7.37
CA VAL A 112 9.31 -1.69 8.48
C VAL A 112 10.80 -1.60 8.15
N GLU A 113 11.50 -0.69 8.79
CA GLU A 113 12.95 -0.54 8.64
C GLU A 113 13.69 -1.67 9.39
N LYS A 114 14.74 -2.22 8.76
CA LYS A 114 15.46 -3.39 9.28
C LYS A 114 16.23 -3.09 10.58
N GLU A 115 16.89 -1.94 10.64
CA GLU A 115 17.89 -1.63 11.68
C GLU A 115 17.45 -0.59 12.71
N ASN A 116 16.21 -0.13 12.66
CA ASN A 116 15.76 0.92 13.56
C ASN A 116 15.35 0.38 14.93
N LYS A 117 16.22 0.55 15.94
CA LYS A 117 15.92 0.21 17.35
C LYS A 117 14.67 0.93 17.87
N LYS A 118 14.33 2.11 17.34
CA LYS A 118 13.13 2.87 17.71
C LYS A 118 11.84 2.27 17.13
N SER A 119 11.94 1.30 16.24
CA SER A 119 10.79 0.67 15.56
C SER A 119 10.29 -0.63 16.22
N TRP A 120 10.77 -0.98 17.41
CA TRP A 120 10.35 -2.19 18.12
C TRP A 120 8.83 -2.28 18.33
N TRP A 121 8.17 -1.15 18.59
CA TRP A 121 6.74 -1.07 18.79
C TRP A 121 5.94 -1.41 17.52
N LYS A 122 6.46 -1.08 16.32
CA LYS A 122 5.86 -1.43 15.04
C LYS A 122 5.72 -2.94 14.92
N LYS A 123 6.80 -3.68 15.19
CA LYS A 123 6.84 -5.14 15.13
C LYS A 123 5.90 -5.80 16.14
N LYS A 124 5.68 -5.17 17.30
CA LYS A 124 4.80 -5.68 18.36
C LYS A 124 3.31 -5.42 18.07
N LEU A 125 2.96 -4.32 17.41
CA LEU A 125 1.58 -3.89 17.21
C LEU A 125 0.99 -4.25 15.84
N LEU A 126 1.84 -4.51 14.84
CA LEU A 126 1.40 -5.00 13.54
C LEU A 126 1.01 -6.48 13.63
N SER A 127 0.02 -6.89 12.82
CA SER A 127 -0.33 -8.32 12.68
C SER A 127 0.76 -9.07 11.93
N ASP A 128 1.27 -8.46 10.86
CA ASP A 128 2.36 -8.97 10.05
C ASP A 128 3.23 -7.81 9.56
N PHE A 129 4.51 -8.08 9.31
CA PHE A 129 5.41 -7.08 8.77
C PHE A 129 6.48 -7.71 7.88
N TYR A 130 7.11 -6.89 7.04
CA TYR A 130 8.27 -7.24 6.24
C TYR A 130 9.29 -6.11 6.27
N PHE A 131 10.54 -6.44 5.99
CA PHE A 131 11.61 -5.45 6.01
C PHE A 131 11.76 -4.76 4.67
N TYR A 132 11.97 -3.44 4.73
CA TYR A 132 12.39 -2.69 3.57
C TYR A 132 13.79 -3.13 3.14
N ASP A 133 13.95 -3.46 1.86
CA ASP A 133 15.24 -3.77 1.26
C ASP A 133 15.51 -2.80 0.10
N ASN A 134 16.54 -1.95 0.26
CA ASN A 134 16.93 -0.97 -0.75
C ASN A 134 17.59 -1.60 -2.00
N LYS A 135 17.95 -2.87 -1.94
CA LYS A 135 18.51 -3.63 -3.08
C LYS A 135 17.43 -4.31 -3.92
N GLU A 136 16.25 -4.55 -3.35
CA GLU A 136 15.14 -5.17 -4.04
C GLU A 136 14.33 -4.14 -4.80
N HIS A 137 13.94 -4.47 -6.05
CA HIS A 137 13.10 -3.57 -6.84
C HIS A 137 11.75 -3.33 -6.15
N ILE A 138 11.24 -2.09 -6.20
CA ILE A 138 10.02 -1.68 -5.49
C ILE A 138 8.79 -2.51 -5.88
N LEU A 139 8.70 -2.97 -7.14
CA LEU A 139 7.63 -3.88 -7.58
C LEU A 139 7.64 -5.16 -6.76
N SER A 140 8.80 -5.80 -6.60
CA SER A 140 8.94 -7.04 -5.82
C SER A 140 8.53 -6.81 -4.36
N GLN A 141 8.97 -5.72 -3.76
CA GLN A 141 8.59 -5.36 -2.40
C GLN A 141 7.09 -5.11 -2.25
N ASN A 142 6.44 -4.47 -3.23
CA ASN A 142 5.00 -4.24 -3.22
C ASN A 142 4.18 -5.54 -3.26
N TYR A 143 4.78 -6.66 -3.72
CA TYR A 143 4.13 -7.97 -3.70
C TYR A 143 4.33 -8.76 -2.40
N THR A 144 5.23 -8.34 -1.53
CA THR A 144 5.47 -9.03 -0.26
C THR A 144 4.22 -9.13 0.63
N PRO A 145 3.35 -8.12 0.75
CA PRO A 145 2.08 -8.26 1.46
C PRO A 145 1.18 -9.37 0.91
N LEU A 146 1.19 -9.63 -0.41
CA LEU A 146 0.41 -10.72 -1.00
C LEU A 146 0.92 -12.09 -0.55
N ARG A 147 2.24 -12.27 -0.47
CA ARG A 147 2.85 -13.51 0.03
C ARG A 147 2.45 -13.76 1.48
N LEU A 148 2.45 -12.72 2.35
CA LEU A 148 2.01 -12.81 3.74
C LEU A 148 0.52 -13.14 3.87
N LEU A 149 -0.29 -12.75 2.89
CA LEU A 149 -1.72 -13.07 2.83
C LEU A 149 -2.02 -14.45 2.24
N GLY A 150 -1.01 -15.17 1.73
CA GLY A 150 -1.19 -16.45 1.03
C GLY A 150 -1.82 -16.30 -0.35
N VAL A 151 -1.78 -15.11 -0.93
CA VAL A 151 -2.26 -14.86 -2.30
C VAL A 151 -1.26 -15.45 -3.28
N LYS A 152 -1.68 -16.43 -4.06
CA LYS A 152 -0.85 -16.95 -5.15
C LYS A 152 -0.66 -15.85 -6.18
N HIS A 153 0.59 -15.56 -6.45
CA HIS A 153 1.00 -14.55 -7.39
C HIS A 153 0.92 -15.15 -8.80
N ASP A 154 -0.19 -14.96 -9.49
CA ASP A 154 -0.24 -15.27 -10.92
C ASP A 154 0.60 -14.22 -11.67
N ASN A 155 1.77 -14.65 -12.08
CA ASN A 155 2.54 -14.27 -13.29
C ASN A 155 2.44 -12.85 -13.89
N PHE A 156 2.03 -11.82 -13.13
CA PHE A 156 2.04 -10.46 -13.65
C PHE A 156 3.48 -9.99 -13.96
N LEU A 157 4.45 -10.34 -13.13
CA LEU A 157 5.86 -10.09 -13.43
C LEU A 157 6.34 -10.92 -14.64
N HIS A 158 5.88 -12.16 -14.77
CA HIS A 158 6.19 -13.00 -15.94
C HIS A 158 5.59 -12.43 -17.24
N SER A 159 4.41 -11.80 -17.16
CA SER A 159 3.79 -11.15 -18.32
C SER A 159 4.50 -9.84 -18.70
N ILE A 160 5.07 -9.12 -17.74
CA ILE A 160 5.89 -7.92 -18.00
C ILE A 160 7.25 -8.33 -18.55
N ASP A 161 7.93 -9.32 -17.97
CA ASP A 161 9.21 -9.83 -18.45
C ASP A 161 9.10 -10.37 -19.88
N ASN A 162 8.05 -11.13 -20.19
CA ASN A 162 7.80 -11.61 -21.55
C ASN A 162 7.52 -10.48 -22.54
N ARG A 163 6.82 -9.41 -22.14
CA ARG A 163 6.59 -8.23 -22.99
C ARG A 163 7.87 -7.44 -23.21
N LEU A 164 8.67 -7.23 -22.19
CA LEU A 164 9.95 -6.54 -22.28
C LEU A 164 10.93 -7.33 -23.17
N HIS A 165 10.98 -8.66 -23.02
CA HIS A 165 11.81 -9.52 -23.85
C HIS A 165 11.38 -9.49 -25.34
N ASN A 166 10.07 -9.47 -25.61
CA ASN A 166 9.55 -9.33 -26.96
C ASN A 166 9.86 -7.96 -27.58
N ILE A 167 9.78 -6.86 -26.81
CA ILE A 167 10.14 -5.52 -27.29
C ILE A 167 11.63 -5.44 -27.62
N GLN A 168 12.51 -6.02 -26.80
CA GLN A 168 13.96 -6.07 -27.06
C GLN A 168 14.31 -6.91 -28.32
N ASN A 169 13.54 -7.95 -28.60
CA ASN A 169 13.73 -8.76 -29.81
C ASN A 169 13.24 -8.07 -31.10
N ILE A 170 12.20 -7.21 -30.98
CA ILE A 170 11.71 -6.40 -32.12
C ILE A 170 12.71 -5.27 -32.47
N GLN A 171 13.45 -4.74 -31.50
CA GLN A 171 14.47 -3.69 -31.75
C GLN A 171 15.79 -4.23 -32.32
N LYS A 172 16.00 -5.55 -32.34
CA LYS A 172 17.22 -6.19 -32.88
C LYS A 172 17.06 -6.71 -34.30
N ASN A 173 15.87 -6.66 -34.84
CA ASN A 173 15.55 -6.99 -36.26
C ASN A 173 15.25 -5.70 -37.03
#